data_b67da98a62b2432aec703476826b4090
#
_entry.id   b67da98a62b2432aec703476826b4090
#
_cell.length_a   1.000
_cell.length_b   1.000
_cell.length_c   1.000
_cell.angle_alpha   90.00
_cell.angle_beta   90.00
_cell.angle_gamma   90.00
#
_symmetry.space_group_name_H-M   'P 1'
#
loop_
_entity.id
_entity.type
_entity.pdbx_description
1 polymer ?
#
loop_
_entity_poly.entity_id
_entity_poly.type
_entity_poly.pdbx_seq_one_letter_code
_entity_poly.pdbx_strand_id
1 'polypeptide(L)'
;MEKSQSYLRNYFHKNGRAFGSMGYFILLMLVFLIGAPEAWLRPNLHQSVFVMMPTLIFLVIPLVFLVASGEIDLSFASTYAVAAYIFALLVKAGIDPALAILAGVLSGAIIGAIVGALIVYGRLSSLVASLGVLFLLRGIILVATKSRSITMMNELESHWVYDVLVGQIYGIPMQVLWAALFVIF
;
A
#
# COMPACT_ATOMS: atom_id res chain seq x y z
N MET A 1 19.81 -18.96 -37.63
CA MET A 1 18.51 -18.29 -37.46
C MET A 1 17.52 -19.11 -36.64
N GLU A 2 17.42 -20.41 -36.85
CA GLU A 2 16.48 -21.32 -36.18
C GLU A 2 16.64 -21.44 -34.65
N LYS A 3 17.90 -21.46 -34.13
CA LYS A 3 18.17 -21.46 -32.68
C LYS A 3 17.68 -20.19 -31.95
N SER A 4 17.74 -19.03 -32.62
CA SER A 4 17.28 -17.75 -32.04
C SER A 4 15.75 -17.70 -31.97
N GLN A 5 15.06 -18.24 -32.97
CA GLN A 5 13.58 -18.30 -32.94
C GLN A 5 13.05 -19.30 -31.91
N SER A 6 13.74 -20.41 -31.70
CA SER A 6 13.35 -21.37 -30.64
C SER A 6 13.55 -20.81 -29.25
N TYR A 7 14.60 -20.00 -29.04
CA TYR A 7 14.89 -19.34 -27.75
C TYR A 7 13.83 -18.29 -27.41
N LEU A 8 13.47 -17.44 -28.36
CA LEU A 8 12.42 -16.43 -28.19
C LEU A 8 11.07 -17.09 -27.91
N ARG A 9 10.69 -18.13 -28.66
CA ARG A 9 9.44 -18.87 -28.47
C ARG A 9 9.35 -19.50 -27.07
N ASN A 10 10.44 -20.09 -26.59
CA ASN A 10 10.51 -20.67 -25.26
C ASN A 10 10.45 -19.59 -24.16
N TYR A 11 11.07 -18.44 -24.37
CA TYR A 11 11.02 -17.31 -23.46
C TYR A 11 9.59 -16.74 -23.33
N PHE A 12 8.89 -16.57 -24.46
CA PHE A 12 7.49 -16.14 -24.46
C PHE A 12 6.56 -17.16 -23.81
N HIS A 13 6.76 -18.45 -24.05
CA HIS A 13 5.99 -19.49 -23.37
C HIS A 13 6.22 -19.53 -21.85
N LYS A 14 7.45 -19.38 -21.42
CA LYS A 14 7.80 -19.37 -20.00
C LYS A 14 7.25 -18.14 -19.27
N ASN A 15 7.21 -16.99 -19.92
CA ASN A 15 6.76 -15.73 -19.35
C ASN A 15 5.38 -15.27 -19.86
N GLY A 16 4.59 -16.17 -20.43
CA GLY A 16 3.30 -15.85 -21.04
C GLY A 16 2.33 -15.08 -20.14
N ARG A 17 2.33 -15.40 -18.84
CA ARG A 17 1.51 -14.67 -17.85
C ARG A 17 1.96 -13.23 -17.66
N ALA A 18 3.27 -12.96 -17.63
CA ALA A 18 3.81 -11.61 -17.52
C ALA A 18 3.51 -10.77 -18.78
N PHE A 19 3.67 -11.38 -19.97
CA PHE A 19 3.30 -10.70 -21.22
C PHE A 19 1.79 -10.46 -21.34
N GLY A 20 0.97 -11.40 -20.86
CA GLY A 20 -0.48 -11.24 -20.81
C GLY A 20 -0.90 -10.08 -19.92
N SER A 21 -0.35 -9.97 -18.70
CA SER A 21 -0.64 -8.85 -17.80
C SER A 21 -0.14 -7.52 -18.35
N MET A 22 1.03 -7.49 -19.00
CA MET A 22 1.55 -6.29 -19.64
C MET A 22 0.69 -5.86 -20.84
N GLY A 23 0.24 -6.82 -21.67
CA GLY A 23 -0.70 -6.56 -22.76
C GLY A 23 -2.04 -6.01 -22.28
N TYR A 24 -2.58 -6.59 -21.20
CA TYR A 24 -3.79 -6.08 -20.56
C TYR A 24 -3.62 -4.65 -20.03
N PHE A 25 -2.49 -4.37 -19.40
CA PHE A 25 -2.18 -3.04 -18.91
C PHE A 25 -2.10 -2.02 -20.04
N ILE A 26 -1.41 -2.35 -21.14
CA ILE A 26 -1.32 -1.48 -22.33
C ILE A 26 -2.72 -1.26 -22.95
N LEU A 27 -3.53 -2.32 -23.03
CA LEU A 27 -4.91 -2.22 -23.52
C LEU A 27 -5.73 -1.24 -22.69
N LEU A 28 -5.66 -1.34 -21.35
CA LEU A 28 -6.33 -0.40 -20.46
C LEU A 28 -5.85 1.04 -20.68
N MET A 29 -4.55 1.26 -20.82
CA MET A 29 -4.00 2.59 -21.10
C MET A 29 -4.57 3.18 -22.39
N LEU A 30 -4.65 2.35 -23.46
CA LEU A 30 -5.24 2.76 -24.73
C LEU A 30 -6.73 3.06 -24.62
N VAL A 31 -7.47 2.26 -23.86
CA VAL A 31 -8.91 2.51 -23.62
C VAL A 31 -9.11 3.86 -22.92
N PHE A 32 -8.31 4.18 -21.90
CA PHE A 32 -8.40 5.48 -21.23
C PHE A 32 -7.97 6.63 -22.13
N LEU A 33 -6.92 6.45 -22.94
CA LEU A 33 -6.45 7.46 -23.87
C LEU A 33 -7.50 7.81 -24.94
N ILE A 34 -8.22 6.79 -25.44
CA ILE A 34 -9.26 6.97 -26.46
C ILE A 34 -10.57 7.45 -25.85
N GLY A 35 -10.96 6.88 -24.68
CA GLY A 35 -12.24 7.16 -24.04
C GLY A 35 -12.30 8.50 -23.30
N ALA A 36 -11.19 8.98 -22.78
CA ALA A 36 -11.11 10.23 -22.01
C ALA A 36 -9.77 10.96 -22.23
N PRO A 37 -9.44 11.36 -23.48
CA PRO A 37 -8.15 11.95 -23.82
C PRO A 37 -7.85 13.23 -23.03
N GLU A 38 -8.86 14.08 -22.83
CA GLU A 38 -8.70 15.33 -22.08
C GLU A 38 -8.31 15.10 -20.61
N ALA A 39 -8.84 14.06 -19.98
CA ALA A 39 -8.49 13.70 -18.61
C ALA A 39 -7.12 13.04 -18.57
N TRP A 40 -6.86 12.10 -19.49
CA TRP A 40 -5.62 11.33 -19.56
C TRP A 40 -4.39 12.18 -19.86
N LEU A 41 -4.50 13.17 -20.72
CA LEU A 41 -3.39 14.06 -21.11
C LEU A 41 -3.15 15.21 -20.11
N ARG A 42 -3.96 15.34 -19.04
CA ARG A 42 -3.73 16.36 -18.02
C ARG A 42 -2.50 16.02 -17.16
N PRO A 43 -1.52 16.93 -17.04
CA PRO A 43 -0.34 16.71 -16.20
C PRO A 43 -0.69 16.40 -14.75
N ASN A 44 -1.74 17.03 -14.22
CA ASN A 44 -2.18 16.85 -12.82
C ASN A 44 -2.62 15.41 -12.53
N LEU A 45 -3.19 14.68 -13.51
CA LEU A 45 -3.54 13.28 -13.33
C LEU A 45 -2.29 12.43 -13.06
N HIS A 46 -1.29 12.58 -13.93
CA HIS A 46 -0.03 11.82 -13.81
C HIS A 46 0.72 12.18 -12.53
N GLN A 47 0.72 13.44 -12.14
CA GLN A 47 1.31 13.89 -10.88
C GLN A 47 0.59 13.25 -9.68
N SER A 48 -0.74 13.22 -9.68
CA SER A 48 -1.51 12.58 -8.61
C SER A 48 -1.23 11.08 -8.51
N VAL A 49 -1.17 10.38 -9.66
CA VAL A 49 -0.80 8.95 -9.70
C VAL A 49 0.61 8.75 -9.16
N PHE A 50 1.56 9.59 -9.57
CA PHE A 50 2.95 9.51 -9.13
C PHE A 50 3.10 9.69 -7.61
N VAL A 51 2.34 10.60 -7.01
CA VAL A 51 2.32 10.83 -5.55
C VAL A 51 1.65 9.67 -4.79
N MET A 52 0.67 9.00 -5.41
CA MET A 52 -0.03 7.86 -4.78
C MET A 52 0.72 6.53 -4.89
N MET A 53 1.56 6.34 -5.92
CA MET A 53 2.31 5.09 -6.15
C MET A 53 3.12 4.59 -4.94
N PRO A 54 3.86 5.44 -4.22
CA PRO A 54 4.62 5.01 -3.05
C PRO A 54 3.79 4.27 -2.02
N THR A 55 2.60 4.79 -1.71
CA THR A 55 1.70 4.15 -0.74
C THR A 55 1.32 2.74 -1.18
N LEU A 56 1.03 2.55 -2.47
CA LEU A 56 0.72 1.22 -3.02
C LEU A 56 1.95 0.29 -2.96
N ILE A 57 3.15 0.78 -3.24
CA ILE A 57 4.39 -0.01 -3.17
C ILE A 57 4.60 -0.53 -1.74
N PHE A 58 4.48 0.32 -0.73
CA PHE A 58 4.61 -0.08 0.68
C PHE A 58 3.60 -1.13 1.11
N LEU A 59 2.40 -1.14 0.52
CA LEU A 59 1.37 -2.14 0.81
C LEU A 59 1.59 -3.44 0.03
N VAL A 60 1.99 -3.35 -1.24
CA VAL A 60 2.08 -4.51 -2.14
C VAL A 60 3.30 -5.39 -1.83
N ILE A 61 4.46 -4.81 -1.51
CA ILE A 61 5.68 -5.61 -1.28
C ILE A 61 5.50 -6.64 -0.15
N PRO A 62 5.01 -6.30 1.06
CA PRO A 62 4.74 -7.30 2.09
C PRO A 62 3.74 -8.36 1.65
N LEU A 63 2.70 -7.98 0.86
CA LEU A 63 1.72 -8.93 0.35
C LEU A 63 2.31 -9.93 -0.64
N VAL A 64 3.32 -9.55 -1.43
CA VAL A 64 4.02 -10.47 -2.32
C VAL A 64 4.70 -11.59 -1.53
N PHE A 65 5.36 -11.27 -0.41
CA PHE A 65 5.96 -12.30 0.46
C PHE A 65 4.91 -13.23 1.06
N LEU A 66 3.78 -12.69 1.45
CA LEU A 66 2.68 -13.44 2.04
C LEU A 66 2.06 -14.41 1.03
N VAL A 67 1.79 -13.94 -0.19
CA VAL A 67 1.29 -14.79 -1.29
C VAL A 67 2.34 -15.84 -1.69
N ALA A 68 3.63 -15.49 -1.68
CA ALA A 68 4.71 -16.45 -1.97
C ALA A 68 4.80 -17.58 -0.93
N SER A 69 4.40 -17.32 0.33
CA SER A 69 4.29 -18.37 1.37
C SER A 69 3.01 -19.19 1.29
N GLY A 70 2.12 -18.90 0.33
CA GLY A 70 0.85 -19.61 0.14
C GLY A 70 -0.29 -19.10 1.02
N GLU A 71 -0.09 -17.99 1.73
CA GLU A 71 -1.06 -17.38 2.63
C GLU A 71 -1.74 -16.16 2.00
N ILE A 72 -2.94 -15.85 2.46
CA ILE A 72 -3.69 -14.67 2.01
C ILE A 72 -4.06 -13.84 3.23
N ASP A 73 -3.64 -12.57 3.26
CA ASP A 73 -4.09 -11.62 4.28
C ASP A 73 -4.94 -10.52 3.65
N LEU A 74 -6.20 -10.49 4.01
CA LEU A 74 -7.14 -9.43 3.63
C LEU A 74 -7.29 -8.37 4.73
N SER A 75 -6.75 -8.61 5.92
CA SER A 75 -6.83 -7.69 7.05
C SER A 75 -5.93 -6.47 6.91
N PHE A 76 -4.93 -6.51 6.00
CA PHE A 76 -3.91 -5.47 5.85
C PHE A 76 -4.49 -4.05 5.69
N ALA A 77 -5.60 -3.90 4.94
CA ALA A 77 -6.24 -2.61 4.72
C ALA A 77 -6.83 -2.02 6.01
N SER A 78 -7.46 -2.88 6.84
CA SER A 78 -8.00 -2.47 8.14
C SER A 78 -6.90 -2.26 9.18
N THR A 79 -5.85 -3.07 9.15
CA THR A 79 -4.65 -2.91 9.99
C THR A 79 -3.98 -1.56 9.72
N TYR A 80 -3.81 -1.20 8.44
CA TYR A 80 -3.31 0.12 8.05
C TYR A 80 -4.22 1.25 8.58
N ALA A 81 -5.55 1.10 8.46
CA ALA A 81 -6.49 2.11 8.94
C ALA A 81 -6.42 2.27 10.48
N VAL A 82 -6.25 1.19 11.25
CA VAL A 82 -6.07 1.24 12.70
C VAL A 82 -4.75 1.93 13.05
N ALA A 83 -3.65 1.57 12.40
CA ALA A 83 -2.35 2.19 12.63
C ALA A 83 -2.39 3.71 12.35
N ALA A 84 -3.01 4.11 11.23
CA ALA A 84 -3.20 5.51 10.89
C ALA A 84 -4.12 6.24 11.89
N TYR A 85 -5.15 5.57 12.39
CA TYR A 85 -6.04 6.14 13.40
C TYR A 85 -5.33 6.37 14.74
N ILE A 86 -4.54 5.41 15.22
CA ILE A 86 -3.74 5.53 16.43
C ILE A 86 -2.74 6.69 16.30
N PHE A 87 -2.05 6.75 15.18
CA PHE A 87 -1.16 7.86 14.85
C PHE A 87 -1.90 9.21 14.97
N ALA A 88 -3.05 9.32 14.29
CA ALA A 88 -3.84 10.55 14.27
C ALA A 88 -4.33 10.96 15.68
N LEU A 89 -4.79 10.01 16.49
CA LEU A 89 -5.21 10.28 17.85
C LEU A 89 -4.08 10.81 18.72
N LEU A 90 -2.90 10.20 18.64
CA LEU A 90 -1.74 10.60 19.44
C LEU A 90 -1.24 11.98 19.05
N VAL A 91 -1.17 12.27 17.76
CA VAL A 91 -0.82 13.61 17.26
C VAL A 91 -1.82 14.66 17.73
N LYS A 92 -3.12 14.36 17.63
CA LYS A 92 -4.19 15.26 18.14
C LYS A 92 -4.14 15.44 19.67
N ALA A 93 -3.63 14.46 20.40
CA ALA A 93 -3.41 14.57 21.85
C ALA A 93 -2.12 15.34 22.20
N GLY A 94 -1.37 15.86 21.21
CA GLY A 94 -0.14 16.63 21.44
C GLY A 94 1.10 15.74 21.67
N ILE A 95 1.02 14.45 21.37
CA ILE A 95 2.17 13.54 21.43
C ILE A 95 3.08 13.79 20.22
N ASP A 96 4.38 13.74 20.44
CA ASP A 96 5.38 13.90 19.38
C ASP A 96 5.09 12.97 18.20
N PRO A 97 5.03 13.50 16.95
CA PRO A 97 4.72 12.73 15.76
C PRO A 97 5.63 11.51 15.53
N ALA A 98 6.91 11.56 15.91
CA ALA A 98 7.80 10.41 15.78
C ALA A 98 7.41 9.27 16.74
N LEU A 99 6.99 9.58 17.96
CA LEU A 99 6.45 8.60 18.90
C LEU A 99 5.10 8.06 18.45
N ALA A 100 4.27 8.92 17.86
CA ALA A 100 2.98 8.52 17.30
C ALA A 100 3.14 7.54 16.13
N ILE A 101 4.15 7.73 15.25
CA ILE A 101 4.50 6.78 14.19
C ILE A 101 4.90 5.43 14.78
N LEU A 102 5.77 5.44 15.79
CA LEU A 102 6.20 4.21 16.45
C LEU A 102 5.01 3.44 17.02
N ALA A 103 4.08 4.14 17.67
CA ALA A 103 2.85 3.53 18.20
C ALA A 103 1.96 2.96 17.08
N GLY A 104 1.83 3.66 15.95
CA GLY A 104 1.13 3.17 14.78
C GLY A 104 1.74 1.90 14.23
N VAL A 105 3.07 1.86 14.04
CA VAL A 105 3.80 0.67 13.57
C VAL A 105 3.66 -0.50 14.54
N LEU A 106 3.80 -0.27 15.84
CA LEU A 106 3.63 -1.30 16.87
C LEU A 106 2.21 -1.85 16.89
N SER A 107 1.19 -1.01 16.71
CA SER A 107 -0.19 -1.48 16.61
C SER A 107 -0.42 -2.39 15.41
N GLY A 108 0.15 -2.06 14.25
CA GLY A 108 0.13 -2.91 13.07
C GLY A 108 0.82 -4.26 13.32
N ALA A 109 1.98 -4.25 13.96
CA ALA A 109 2.71 -5.47 14.31
C ALA A 109 1.92 -6.36 15.28
N ILE A 110 1.27 -5.78 16.29
CA ILE A 110 0.41 -6.50 17.24
C ILE A 110 -0.77 -7.15 16.51
N ILE A 111 -1.44 -6.41 15.63
CA ILE A 111 -2.57 -6.94 14.85
C ILE A 111 -2.09 -8.09 13.96
N GLY A 112 -0.97 -7.92 13.25
CA GLY A 112 -0.37 -8.98 12.43
C GLY A 112 -0.01 -10.21 13.24
N ALA A 113 0.55 -10.04 14.44
CA ALA A 113 0.83 -11.14 15.37
C ALA A 113 -0.44 -11.89 15.82
N ILE A 114 -1.54 -11.16 16.05
CA ILE A 114 -2.84 -11.75 16.41
C ILE A 114 -3.37 -12.57 15.21
N VAL A 115 -3.34 -12.03 13.99
CA VAL A 115 -3.76 -12.77 12.78
C VAL A 115 -2.91 -14.02 12.59
N GLY A 116 -1.58 -13.90 12.70
CA GLY A 116 -0.68 -15.04 12.63
C GLY A 116 -0.95 -16.09 13.70
N ALA A 117 -1.23 -15.67 14.93
CA ALA A 117 -1.58 -16.60 16.01
C ALA A 117 -2.91 -17.34 15.76
N LEU A 118 -3.92 -16.66 15.20
CA LEU A 118 -5.18 -17.30 14.80
C LEU A 118 -4.97 -18.38 13.72
N ILE A 119 -4.06 -18.13 12.78
CA ILE A 119 -3.73 -19.10 11.72
C ILE A 119 -2.94 -20.27 12.30
N VAL A 120 -1.84 -20.01 13.00
CA VAL A 120 -0.91 -21.05 13.46
C VAL A 120 -1.47 -21.85 14.63
N TYR A 121 -1.92 -21.19 15.68
CA TYR A 121 -2.41 -21.84 16.91
C TYR A 121 -3.90 -22.15 16.85
N GLY A 122 -4.70 -21.25 16.24
CA GLY A 122 -6.13 -21.44 16.05
C GLY A 122 -6.46 -22.41 14.90
N ARG A 123 -5.46 -22.76 14.07
CA ARG A 123 -5.62 -23.63 12.88
C ARG A 123 -6.72 -23.17 11.92
N LEU A 124 -6.93 -21.86 11.87
CA LEU A 124 -7.87 -21.25 10.94
C LEU A 124 -7.18 -21.06 9.58
N SER A 125 -7.96 -21.15 8.50
CA SER A 125 -7.41 -20.75 7.19
C SER A 125 -7.11 -19.25 7.21
N SER A 126 -6.02 -18.82 6.56
CA SER A 126 -5.61 -17.43 6.48
C SER A 126 -6.71 -16.52 5.93
N LEU A 127 -7.48 -17.03 4.95
CA LEU A 127 -8.62 -16.31 4.39
C LEU A 127 -9.70 -16.01 5.45
N VAL A 128 -10.08 -17.01 6.24
CA VAL A 128 -11.13 -16.86 7.27
C VAL A 128 -10.66 -15.96 8.41
N ALA A 129 -9.44 -16.18 8.90
CA ALA A 129 -8.86 -15.38 9.99
C ALA A 129 -8.74 -13.90 9.59
N SER A 130 -8.17 -13.64 8.40
CA SER A 130 -7.95 -12.27 7.93
C SER A 130 -9.25 -11.55 7.57
N LEU A 131 -10.24 -12.24 7.00
CA LEU A 131 -11.58 -11.66 6.78
C LEU A 131 -12.28 -11.29 8.09
N GLY A 132 -12.22 -12.16 9.10
CA GLY A 132 -12.79 -11.88 10.42
C GLY A 132 -12.17 -10.63 11.04
N VAL A 133 -10.84 -10.55 11.03
CA VAL A 133 -10.11 -9.38 11.55
C VAL A 133 -10.37 -8.13 10.70
N LEU A 134 -10.43 -8.25 9.36
CA LEU A 134 -10.81 -7.13 8.48
C LEU A 134 -12.12 -6.48 8.92
N PHE A 135 -13.19 -7.26 9.05
CA PHE A 135 -14.51 -6.72 9.38
C PHE A 135 -14.56 -6.19 10.81
N LEU A 136 -13.92 -6.88 11.76
CA LEU A 136 -13.84 -6.43 13.14
C LEU A 136 -13.16 -5.05 13.25
N LEU A 137 -11.96 -4.93 12.70
CA LEU A 137 -11.19 -3.69 12.76
C LEU A 137 -11.87 -2.57 11.98
N ARG A 138 -12.46 -2.88 10.81
CA ARG A 138 -13.20 -1.91 10.03
C ARG A 138 -14.41 -1.38 10.80
N GLY A 139 -15.15 -2.25 11.48
CA GLY A 139 -16.24 -1.85 12.36
C GLY A 139 -15.79 -0.94 13.51
N ILE A 140 -14.70 -1.31 14.19
CA ILE A 140 -14.12 -0.50 15.27
C ILE A 140 -13.74 0.90 14.75
N ILE A 141 -13.04 1.00 13.63
CA ILE A 141 -12.63 2.29 13.05
C ILE A 141 -13.83 3.15 12.66
N LEU A 142 -14.84 2.58 12.00
CA LEU A 142 -16.04 3.33 11.60
C LEU A 142 -16.78 3.93 12.81
N VAL A 143 -16.90 3.16 13.89
CA VAL A 143 -17.51 3.64 15.12
C VAL A 143 -16.63 4.70 15.80
N ALA A 144 -15.34 4.44 15.93
CA ALA A 144 -14.40 5.33 16.61
C ALA A 144 -14.25 6.69 15.91
N THR A 145 -14.22 6.69 14.57
CA THR A 145 -14.11 7.93 13.78
C THR A 145 -15.46 8.58 13.52
N LYS A 146 -16.58 7.92 13.86
CA LYS A 146 -17.93 8.33 13.45
C LYS A 146 -18.01 8.53 11.92
N SER A 147 -17.31 7.69 11.16
CA SER A 147 -17.18 7.76 9.69
C SER A 147 -16.66 9.11 9.16
N ARG A 148 -15.88 9.84 9.97
CA ARG A 148 -15.27 11.12 9.58
C ARG A 148 -13.78 10.99 9.37
N SER A 149 -13.24 11.77 8.43
CA SER A 149 -11.78 11.91 8.25
C SER A 149 -11.18 12.76 9.37
N ILE A 150 -9.96 12.41 9.77
CA ILE A 150 -9.18 13.17 10.75
C ILE A 150 -8.07 13.90 9.99
N THR A 151 -8.12 15.23 10.06
CA THR A 151 -7.09 16.09 9.46
C THR A 151 -6.07 16.49 10.54
N MET A 152 -4.78 16.36 10.25
CA MET A 152 -3.67 16.64 11.16
C MET A 152 -2.69 17.68 10.59
N MET A 153 -3.09 18.40 9.55
CA MET A 153 -2.19 19.35 8.86
C MET A 153 -1.60 20.40 9.83
N ASN A 154 -2.47 20.96 10.68
CA ASN A 154 -2.06 22.02 11.62
C ASN A 154 -1.01 21.56 12.64
N GLU A 155 -1.02 20.28 12.99
CA GLU A 155 -0.12 19.69 13.99
C GLU A 155 1.18 19.19 13.37
N LEU A 156 1.17 18.86 12.08
CA LEU A 156 2.30 18.22 11.39
C LEU A 156 3.13 19.18 10.54
N GLU A 157 2.51 20.21 9.94
CA GLU A 157 3.13 21.05 8.91
C GLU A 157 4.43 21.74 9.36
N SER A 158 4.55 22.06 10.65
CA SER A 158 5.75 22.66 11.24
C SER A 158 6.72 21.67 11.85
N HIS A 159 6.45 20.38 11.77
CA HIS A 159 7.26 19.34 12.42
C HIS A 159 8.20 18.67 11.43
N TRP A 160 9.46 18.46 11.80
CA TRP A 160 10.50 17.84 10.96
C TRP A 160 10.09 16.48 10.36
N VAL A 161 9.23 15.72 11.06
CA VAL A 161 8.69 14.43 10.58
C VAL A 161 7.89 14.63 9.29
N TYR A 162 7.16 15.74 9.16
CA TYR A 162 6.43 16.05 7.94
C TYR A 162 7.38 16.24 6.76
N ASP A 163 8.44 17.01 6.94
CA ASP A 163 9.44 17.26 5.89
C ASP A 163 10.11 15.96 5.44
N VAL A 164 10.45 15.09 6.40
CA VAL A 164 11.10 13.79 6.10
C VAL A 164 10.18 12.80 5.42
N LEU A 165 8.89 12.74 5.78
CA LEU A 165 7.97 11.73 5.27
C LEU A 165 7.13 12.20 4.09
N VAL A 166 6.74 13.49 4.08
CA VAL A 166 5.76 14.04 3.13
C VAL A 166 6.34 15.21 2.33
N GLY A 167 7.45 15.81 2.79
CA GLY A 167 8.10 16.93 2.13
C GLY A 167 8.54 16.64 0.69
N GLN A 168 9.19 17.62 0.08
CA GLN A 168 9.69 17.50 -1.30
C GLN A 168 11.16 17.93 -1.36
N ILE A 169 11.98 17.18 -2.10
CA ILE A 169 13.35 17.55 -2.44
C ILE A 169 13.42 17.75 -3.95
N TYR A 170 13.78 18.97 -4.39
CA TYR A 170 13.84 19.33 -5.82
C TYR A 170 12.55 19.02 -6.61
N GLY A 171 11.38 19.15 -5.96
CA GLY A 171 10.09 18.85 -6.58
C GLY A 171 9.72 17.35 -6.60
N ILE A 172 10.57 16.48 -6.06
CA ILE A 172 10.28 15.05 -5.92
C ILE A 172 9.72 14.80 -4.52
N PRO A 173 8.51 14.22 -4.38
CA PRO A 173 7.95 13.87 -3.07
C PRO A 173 8.83 12.86 -2.32
N MET A 174 9.05 13.09 -1.03
CA MET A 174 9.85 12.20 -0.18
C MET A 174 9.34 10.77 -0.16
N GLN A 175 8.03 10.58 -0.29
CA GLN A 175 7.41 9.24 -0.38
C GLN A 175 7.99 8.41 -1.52
N VAL A 176 8.29 9.04 -2.67
CA VAL A 176 8.88 8.35 -3.84
C VAL A 176 10.31 7.88 -3.53
N LEU A 177 11.08 8.71 -2.82
CA LEU A 177 12.44 8.35 -2.42
C LEU A 177 12.44 7.19 -1.41
N TRP A 178 11.53 7.22 -0.42
CA TRP A 178 11.35 6.13 0.53
C TRP A 178 10.88 4.84 -0.15
N ALA A 179 9.95 4.92 -1.11
CA ALA A 179 9.50 3.76 -1.86
C ALA A 179 10.63 3.17 -2.71
N ALA A 180 11.44 4.01 -3.37
CA ALA A 180 12.60 3.55 -4.13
C ALA A 180 13.62 2.83 -3.23
N LEU A 181 13.90 3.40 -2.05
CA LEU A 181 14.76 2.78 -1.05
C LEU A 181 14.20 1.42 -0.61
N PHE A 182 12.91 1.33 -0.33
CA PHE A 182 12.24 0.11 0.12
C PHE A 182 12.19 -1.00 -0.95
N VAL A 183 12.22 -0.65 -2.23
CA VAL A 183 12.28 -1.63 -3.34
C VAL A 183 13.69 -2.19 -3.52
N ILE A 184 14.74 -1.40 -3.20
CA ILE A 184 16.14 -1.79 -3.40
C ILE A 184 16.63 -2.71 -2.28
N PHE A 185 16.14 -2.56 -1.06
CA PHE A 185 16.51 -3.33 0.13
C PHE A 185 15.48 -4.39 0.49
#